data_c049e48814bc294e551bc959e0ba316d
#
_entry.id   c049e48814bc294e551bc959e0ba316d
#
_cell.length_a   1.000
_cell.length_b   1.000
_cell.length_c   1.000
_cell.angle_alpha   90.00
_cell.angle_beta   90.00
_cell.angle_gamma   90.00
#
_symmetry.space_group_name_H-M   'P 1'
#
loop_
_entity.id
_entity.type
_entity.pdbx_description
1 polymer ?
#
loop_
_entity_poly.entity_id
_entity_poly.type
_entity_poly.pdbx_seq_one_letter_code
_entity_poly.pdbx_strand_id
1 'polypeptide(L)'
;YPFGDQYYYTIRPNGYDPNIKWEETTTWNAGIDFGFLNNRITGSLDYYYRETNDLISRIPVPAGSNLTNEIYTNVGRLRNEGIEFNIQAKVIDNKDFTWDLGMNVAWNSNKITKLNKSESADYYIPVGGIGGGTGNTVQAHKVGYPAYSYLLYEQVYDADGNPIEGLYADRNGDGVIDESDKYIHHSRDPK
;
A
#
# COMPACT_ATOMS: atom_id res chain seq x y z
N TYR A 1 -4.09 -33.41 -16.47
CA TYR A 1 -3.72 -34.65 -15.77
C TYR A 1 -3.34 -35.71 -16.80
N PRO A 2 -2.23 -36.46 -16.62
CA PRO A 2 -1.95 -37.65 -17.41
C PRO A 2 -2.93 -38.75 -17.04
N PHE A 3 -3.54 -39.37 -18.04
CA PHE A 3 -4.34 -40.58 -17.87
C PHE A 3 -3.94 -41.56 -18.99
N GLY A 4 -3.16 -42.57 -18.63
CA GLY A 4 -2.46 -43.40 -19.60
C GLY A 4 -1.45 -42.58 -20.40
N ASP A 5 -1.47 -42.70 -21.70
CA ASP A 5 -0.57 -41.97 -22.62
C ASP A 5 -1.13 -40.64 -23.13
N GLN A 6 -2.23 -40.16 -22.53
CA GLN A 6 -2.88 -38.92 -22.97
C GLN A 6 -2.95 -37.89 -21.84
N TYR A 7 -2.85 -36.61 -22.21
CA TYR A 7 -3.03 -35.48 -21.32
C TYR A 7 -4.43 -34.91 -21.46
N TYR A 8 -5.15 -34.80 -20.33
CA TYR A 8 -6.48 -34.19 -20.28
C TYR A 8 -6.38 -32.83 -19.59
N TYR A 9 -6.93 -31.80 -20.23
CA TYR A 9 -7.12 -30.50 -19.62
C TYR A 9 -8.39 -30.51 -18.79
N THR A 10 -8.24 -30.25 -17.49
CA THR A 10 -9.39 -30.11 -16.60
C THR A 10 -9.55 -28.65 -16.19
N ILE A 11 -10.77 -28.16 -16.24
CA ILE A 11 -11.10 -26.83 -15.71
C ILE A 11 -11.51 -27.00 -14.24
N ARG A 12 -10.82 -26.29 -13.36
CA ARG A 12 -11.19 -26.21 -11.94
C ARG A 12 -11.99 -24.93 -11.72
N PRO A 13 -13.19 -25.01 -11.12
CA PRO A 13 -13.95 -23.81 -10.79
C PRO A 13 -13.20 -23.00 -9.74
N ASN A 14 -13.21 -21.68 -9.90
CA ASN A 14 -12.70 -20.73 -8.91
C ASN A 14 -13.84 -20.21 -8.05
N GLY A 15 -13.49 -19.74 -6.85
CA GLY A 15 -14.41 -19.00 -6.01
C GLY A 15 -14.81 -17.67 -6.67
N TYR A 16 -16.04 -17.24 -6.45
CA TYR A 16 -16.55 -15.98 -7.00
C TYR A 16 -17.46 -15.28 -5.99
N ASP A 17 -17.56 -13.96 -6.16
CA ASP A 17 -18.51 -13.12 -5.46
C ASP A 17 -19.57 -12.66 -6.48
N PRO A 18 -20.85 -13.05 -6.34
CA PRO A 18 -21.89 -12.65 -7.27
C PRO A 18 -22.21 -11.14 -7.23
N ASN A 19 -21.76 -10.44 -6.19
CA ASN A 19 -22.01 -9.02 -5.99
C ASN A 19 -20.78 -8.16 -6.26
N ILE A 20 -19.74 -8.71 -6.89
CA ILE A 20 -18.52 -7.97 -7.20
C ILE A 20 -18.84 -6.78 -8.12
N LYS A 21 -18.27 -5.63 -7.77
CA LYS A 21 -18.41 -4.37 -8.51
C LYS A 21 -17.06 -3.94 -9.06
N TRP A 22 -17.09 -3.05 -10.07
CA TRP A 22 -15.90 -2.36 -10.52
C TRP A 22 -15.39 -1.38 -9.46
N GLU A 23 -14.08 -1.21 -9.40
CA GLU A 23 -13.46 -0.15 -8.63
C GLU A 23 -13.80 1.21 -9.24
N GLU A 24 -14.23 2.16 -8.40
CA GLU A 24 -14.54 3.51 -8.81
C GLU A 24 -13.54 4.49 -8.21
N THR A 25 -12.87 5.27 -9.08
CA THR A 25 -11.93 6.30 -8.63
C THR A 25 -12.45 7.69 -8.95
N THR A 26 -12.61 8.48 -7.91
CA THR A 26 -12.91 9.91 -8.01
C THR A 26 -11.63 10.71 -7.74
N THR A 27 -11.32 11.67 -8.63
CA THR A 27 -10.14 12.51 -8.49
C THR A 27 -10.52 13.98 -8.56
N TRP A 28 -10.00 14.77 -7.61
CA TRP A 28 -10.06 16.23 -7.60
C TRP A 28 -8.64 16.76 -7.70
N ASN A 29 -8.44 17.69 -8.64
CA ASN A 29 -7.17 18.37 -8.83
C ASN A 29 -7.40 19.88 -8.82
N ALA A 30 -6.50 20.61 -8.17
CA ALA A 30 -6.45 22.06 -8.21
C ALA A 30 -5.00 22.51 -8.36
N GLY A 31 -4.71 23.31 -9.37
CA GLY A 31 -3.35 23.75 -9.66
C GLY A 31 -3.30 25.25 -9.96
N ILE A 32 -2.15 25.85 -9.71
CA ILE A 32 -1.81 27.23 -10.03
C ILE A 32 -0.46 27.23 -10.74
N ASP A 33 -0.48 27.75 -11.97
CA ASP A 33 0.75 28.08 -12.71
C ASP A 33 1.12 29.53 -12.48
N PHE A 34 2.41 29.81 -12.33
CA PHE A 34 2.89 31.17 -12.14
C PHE A 34 4.13 31.46 -12.97
N GLY A 35 4.28 32.73 -13.33
CA GLY A 35 5.46 33.21 -14.03
C GLY A 35 5.81 34.64 -13.59
N PHE A 36 7.07 34.86 -13.23
CA PHE A 36 7.57 36.15 -12.77
C PHE A 36 8.77 36.60 -13.60
N LEU A 37 9.04 37.90 -13.59
CA LEU A 37 10.19 38.53 -14.25
C LEU A 37 10.30 38.17 -15.74
N ASN A 38 9.21 38.36 -16.50
CA ASN A 38 9.09 37.99 -17.92
C ASN A 38 9.42 36.50 -18.14
N ASN A 39 8.83 35.62 -17.31
CA ASN A 39 9.03 34.16 -17.33
C ASN A 39 10.47 33.69 -17.08
N ARG A 40 11.28 34.52 -16.40
CA ARG A 40 12.56 34.05 -15.89
C ARG A 40 12.42 33.08 -14.72
N ILE A 41 11.32 33.21 -13.97
CA ILE A 41 10.93 32.25 -12.92
C ILE A 41 9.53 31.78 -13.27
N THR A 42 9.40 30.48 -13.50
CA THR A 42 8.10 29.83 -13.76
C THR A 42 7.94 28.65 -12.83
N GLY A 43 6.70 28.26 -12.58
CA GLY A 43 6.44 27.09 -11.77
C GLY A 43 4.97 26.76 -11.67
N SER A 44 4.68 25.65 -11.01
CA SER A 44 3.35 25.22 -10.68
C SER A 44 3.26 24.75 -9.24
N LEU A 45 2.09 24.86 -8.66
CA LEU A 45 1.70 24.26 -7.39
C LEU A 45 0.40 23.53 -7.61
N ASP A 46 0.42 22.23 -7.44
CA ASP A 46 -0.71 21.34 -7.69
C ASP A 46 -1.07 20.59 -6.41
N TYR A 47 -2.37 20.51 -6.12
CA TYR A 47 -2.94 19.67 -5.09
C TYR A 47 -3.84 18.63 -5.74
N TYR A 48 -3.72 17.38 -5.35
CA TYR A 48 -4.63 16.34 -5.77
C TYR A 48 -5.21 15.57 -4.58
N TYR A 49 -6.45 15.14 -4.75
CA TYR A 49 -7.15 14.22 -3.88
C TYR A 49 -7.79 13.14 -4.73
N ARG A 50 -7.49 11.88 -4.43
CA ARG A 50 -8.03 10.72 -5.14
C ARG A 50 -8.58 9.72 -4.14
N GLU A 51 -9.82 9.32 -4.34
CA GLU A 51 -10.47 8.27 -3.55
C GLU A 51 -10.91 7.14 -4.47
N THR A 52 -10.47 5.90 -4.16
CA THR A 52 -10.88 4.69 -4.86
C THR A 52 -11.78 3.90 -3.93
N ASN A 53 -13.00 3.69 -4.36
CA ASN A 53 -14.03 2.89 -3.68
C ASN A 53 -14.06 1.48 -4.25
N ASP A 54 -14.65 0.56 -3.48
CA ASP A 54 -14.90 -0.81 -3.88
C ASP A 54 -13.63 -1.54 -4.38
N LEU A 55 -12.47 -1.24 -3.76
CA LEU A 55 -11.21 -1.91 -4.05
C LEU A 55 -11.38 -3.42 -4.08
N ILE A 56 -10.90 -4.06 -5.13
CA ILE A 56 -10.95 -5.52 -5.29
C ILE A 56 -9.67 -6.13 -4.70
N SER A 57 -9.83 -7.09 -3.82
CA SER A 57 -8.73 -7.88 -3.28
C SER A 57 -9.14 -9.34 -3.11
N ARG A 58 -8.13 -10.20 -3.12
CA ARG A 58 -8.28 -11.61 -2.79
C ARG A 58 -8.27 -11.77 -1.28
N ILE A 59 -9.30 -12.39 -0.75
CA ILE A 59 -9.45 -12.62 0.68
C ILE A 59 -9.73 -14.10 0.96
N PRO A 60 -9.30 -14.63 2.11
CA PRO A 60 -9.71 -15.94 2.55
C PRO A 60 -11.20 -15.95 2.93
N VAL A 61 -11.85 -17.05 2.65
CA VAL A 61 -13.22 -17.34 3.08
C VAL A 61 -13.26 -18.68 3.81
N PRO A 62 -14.24 -18.90 4.71
CA PRO A 62 -14.37 -20.17 5.41
C PRO A 62 -14.48 -21.35 4.46
N ALA A 63 -13.85 -22.47 4.83
CA ALA A 63 -13.92 -23.69 4.02
C ALA A 63 -15.38 -24.13 3.82
N GLY A 64 -15.72 -24.44 2.58
CA GLY A 64 -17.08 -24.86 2.21
C GLY A 64 -18.08 -23.72 1.96
N SER A 65 -17.70 -22.45 2.20
CA SER A 65 -18.57 -21.30 1.91
C SER A 65 -18.54 -20.87 0.45
N ASN A 66 -17.54 -21.32 -0.32
CA ASN A 66 -17.39 -21.04 -1.74
C ASN A 66 -16.67 -22.20 -2.42
N LEU A 67 -16.49 -22.15 -3.75
CA LEU A 67 -15.81 -23.18 -4.54
C LEU A 67 -14.31 -23.31 -4.23
N THR A 68 -13.73 -22.25 -3.66
CA THR A 68 -12.34 -22.22 -3.15
C THR A 68 -12.32 -21.51 -1.81
N ASN A 69 -11.23 -21.66 -1.04
CA ASN A 69 -11.05 -20.98 0.25
C ASN A 69 -10.64 -19.51 0.13
N GLU A 70 -10.64 -18.97 -1.09
CA GLU A 70 -10.32 -17.59 -1.37
C GLU A 70 -11.16 -17.07 -2.53
N ILE A 71 -11.60 -15.83 -2.46
CA ILE A 71 -12.37 -15.15 -3.50
C ILE A 71 -11.83 -13.74 -3.75
N TYR A 72 -12.07 -13.23 -4.96
CA TYR A 72 -11.96 -11.81 -5.24
C TYR A 72 -13.28 -11.12 -4.88
N THR A 73 -13.22 -10.06 -4.11
CA THR A 73 -14.39 -9.27 -3.68
C THR A 73 -13.97 -7.83 -3.39
N ASN A 74 -14.95 -6.95 -3.29
CA ASN A 74 -14.72 -5.56 -2.92
C ASN A 74 -14.44 -5.46 -1.41
N VAL A 75 -13.25 -4.98 -1.05
CA VAL A 75 -12.76 -5.02 0.33
C VAL A 75 -12.75 -3.69 1.03
N GLY A 76 -12.83 -2.56 0.30
CA GLY A 76 -12.75 -1.29 1.00
C GLY A 76 -12.50 -0.06 0.14
N ARG A 77 -11.85 0.92 0.76
CA ARG A 77 -11.61 2.24 0.19
C ARG A 77 -10.19 2.70 0.48
N LEU A 78 -9.57 3.29 -0.53
CA LEU A 78 -8.24 3.87 -0.47
C LEU A 78 -8.30 5.36 -0.83
N ARG A 79 -7.59 6.19 -0.08
CA ARG A 79 -7.39 7.60 -0.33
C ARG A 79 -5.93 7.87 -0.63
N ASN A 80 -5.70 8.67 -1.67
CA ASN A 80 -4.40 9.24 -1.99
C ASN A 80 -4.57 10.75 -2.10
N GLU A 81 -3.68 11.51 -1.49
CA GLU A 81 -3.65 12.96 -1.62
C GLU A 81 -2.20 13.44 -1.62
N GLY A 82 -1.96 14.57 -2.26
CA GLY A 82 -0.61 15.11 -2.30
C GLY A 82 -0.54 16.52 -2.82
N ILE A 83 0.64 17.10 -2.65
CA ILE A 83 1.01 18.40 -3.17
C ILE A 83 2.25 18.22 -4.03
N GLU A 84 2.24 18.80 -5.21
CA GLU A 84 3.35 18.81 -6.15
C GLU A 84 3.74 20.26 -6.40
N PHE A 85 5.02 20.56 -6.28
CA PHE A 85 5.57 21.88 -6.55
C PHE A 85 6.70 21.76 -7.55
N ASN A 86 6.60 22.55 -8.61
CA ASN A 86 7.63 22.68 -9.62
C ASN A 86 8.06 24.14 -9.69
N ILE A 87 9.36 24.39 -9.80
CA ILE A 87 9.91 25.71 -10.08
C ILE A 87 11.08 25.59 -11.04
N GLN A 88 11.13 26.50 -12.00
CA GLN A 88 12.23 26.68 -12.94
C GLN A 88 12.67 28.14 -12.95
N ALA A 89 13.95 28.37 -12.96
CA ALA A 89 14.54 29.71 -12.98
C ALA A 89 15.68 29.80 -13.98
N LYS A 90 15.61 30.77 -14.89
CA LYS A 90 16.75 31.20 -15.70
C LYS A 90 17.63 32.12 -14.85
N VAL A 91 18.62 31.51 -14.18
CA VAL A 91 19.49 32.24 -13.24
C VAL A 91 20.40 33.21 -14.00
N ILE A 92 21.02 32.74 -15.09
CA ILE A 92 21.83 33.54 -16.00
C ILE A 92 21.31 33.34 -17.42
N ASP A 93 21.09 34.42 -18.12
CA ASP A 93 20.66 34.40 -19.52
C ASP A 93 21.37 35.54 -20.26
N ASN A 94 22.60 35.25 -20.69
CA ASN A 94 23.47 36.16 -21.43
C ASN A 94 23.75 35.61 -22.83
N LYS A 95 24.37 36.45 -23.68
CA LYS A 95 24.71 36.08 -25.06
C LYS A 95 25.64 34.85 -25.15
N ASP A 96 26.51 34.68 -24.18
CA ASP A 96 27.56 33.68 -24.19
C ASP A 96 27.36 32.55 -23.17
N PHE A 97 26.40 32.73 -22.23
CA PHE A 97 26.18 31.75 -21.16
C PHE A 97 24.73 31.79 -20.66
N THR A 98 24.10 30.65 -20.63
CA THR A 98 22.75 30.45 -20.05
C THR A 98 22.84 29.39 -18.94
N TRP A 99 22.25 29.70 -17.80
CA TRP A 99 22.14 28.75 -16.69
C TRP A 99 20.69 28.71 -16.19
N ASP A 100 20.08 27.53 -16.34
CA ASP A 100 18.76 27.24 -15.87
C ASP A 100 18.84 26.31 -14.63
N LEU A 101 18.04 26.59 -13.62
CA LEU A 101 17.90 25.78 -12.42
C LEU A 101 16.44 25.34 -12.28
N GLY A 102 16.21 24.04 -12.05
CA GLY A 102 14.89 23.48 -11.82
C GLY A 102 14.84 22.64 -10.53
N MET A 103 13.71 22.67 -9.85
CA MET A 103 13.44 21.88 -8.67
C MET A 103 11.99 21.36 -8.71
N ASN A 104 11.83 20.08 -8.40
CA ASN A 104 10.54 19.43 -8.20
C ASN A 104 10.47 18.88 -6.79
N VAL A 105 9.36 19.13 -6.09
CA VAL A 105 9.07 18.58 -4.77
C VAL A 105 7.68 18.00 -4.81
N ALA A 106 7.55 16.76 -4.37
CA ALA A 106 6.24 16.12 -4.21
C ALA A 106 6.11 15.53 -2.81
N TRP A 107 4.97 15.76 -2.19
CA TRP A 107 4.57 15.11 -0.96
C TRP A 107 3.27 14.36 -1.18
N ASN A 108 3.28 13.05 -0.82
CA ASN A 108 2.16 12.15 -1.05
C ASN A 108 1.75 11.47 0.24
N SER A 109 0.45 11.29 0.44
CA SER A 109 -0.14 10.51 1.52
C SER A 109 -1.07 9.46 0.94
N ASN A 110 -0.89 8.21 1.38
CA ASN A 110 -1.74 7.09 1.01
C ASN A 110 -2.36 6.51 2.28
N LYS A 111 -3.67 6.26 2.28
CA LYS A 111 -4.36 5.76 3.47
C LYS A 111 -5.56 4.89 3.12
N ILE A 112 -5.62 3.71 3.72
CA ILE A 112 -6.82 2.87 3.70
C ILE A 112 -7.82 3.49 4.68
N THR A 113 -8.99 3.89 4.16
CA THR A 113 -10.02 4.58 4.96
C THR A 113 -11.15 3.64 5.39
N LYS A 114 -11.29 2.50 4.71
CA LYS A 114 -12.31 1.49 5.02
C LYS A 114 -11.88 0.10 4.58
N LEU A 115 -12.23 -0.92 5.39
CA LEU A 115 -12.22 -2.33 5.01
C LEU A 115 -13.61 -2.92 5.29
N ASN A 116 -14.21 -3.55 4.30
CA ASN A 116 -15.63 -3.95 4.32
C ASN A 116 -15.93 -5.24 5.11
N LYS A 117 -14.89 -5.98 5.53
CA LYS A 117 -15.05 -7.33 6.11
C LYS A 117 -15.15 -7.36 7.62
N SER A 118 -14.76 -6.30 8.31
CA SER A 118 -14.87 -6.21 9.76
C SER A 118 -14.96 -4.77 10.23
N GLU A 119 -15.75 -4.51 11.26
CA GLU A 119 -15.81 -3.22 11.97
C GLU A 119 -14.75 -3.12 13.07
N SER A 120 -14.02 -4.21 13.36
CA SER A 120 -12.95 -4.20 14.33
C SER A 120 -11.80 -3.29 13.89
N ALA A 121 -11.36 -2.41 14.78
CA ALA A 121 -10.21 -1.54 14.56
C ALA A 121 -8.89 -2.30 14.36
N ASP A 122 -8.83 -3.54 14.86
CA ASP A 122 -7.64 -4.40 14.75
C ASP A 122 -7.66 -5.31 13.52
N TYR A 123 -8.76 -5.30 12.77
CA TYR A 123 -8.83 -6.08 11.55
C TYR A 123 -7.84 -5.59 10.49
N TYR A 124 -7.11 -6.51 9.90
CA TYR A 124 -6.21 -6.28 8.78
C TYR A 124 -6.27 -7.43 7.76
N ILE A 125 -5.87 -7.15 6.54
CA ILE A 125 -5.71 -8.15 5.49
C ILE A 125 -4.21 -8.38 5.31
N PRO A 126 -3.69 -9.58 5.61
CA PRO A 126 -2.28 -9.90 5.42
C PRO A 126 -1.93 -9.95 3.93
N VAL A 127 -0.81 -9.33 3.56
CA VAL A 127 -0.29 -9.25 2.19
C VAL A 127 1.23 -9.33 2.19
N GLY A 128 1.87 -9.33 1.02
CA GLY A 128 3.32 -9.30 0.92
C GLY A 128 3.98 -10.59 1.42
N GLY A 129 3.67 -11.72 0.77
CA GLY A 129 4.28 -13.02 1.09
C GLY A 129 5.79 -13.02 0.87
N ILE A 130 6.52 -13.70 1.75
CA ILE A 130 7.98 -13.89 1.64
C ILE A 130 8.26 -15.19 0.87
N GLY A 131 9.18 -15.13 -0.10
CA GLY A 131 9.66 -16.34 -0.80
C GLY A 131 10.30 -17.32 0.17
N GLY A 132 9.94 -18.61 0.06
CA GLY A 132 10.45 -19.68 0.91
C GLY A 132 9.74 -19.90 2.25
N GLY A 133 8.84 -18.99 2.64
CA GLY A 133 7.99 -19.13 3.83
C GLY A 133 6.55 -19.41 3.45
N THR A 134 6.01 -20.57 3.81
CA THR A 134 4.61 -20.90 3.57
C THR A 134 3.72 -20.13 4.55
N GLY A 135 2.85 -19.25 4.01
CA GLY A 135 1.88 -18.48 4.81
C GLY A 135 2.44 -17.26 5.53
N ASN A 136 3.74 -16.99 5.44
CA ASN A 136 4.34 -15.82 6.07
C ASN A 136 4.13 -14.56 5.23
N THR A 137 3.48 -13.56 5.82
CA THR A 137 3.30 -12.24 5.25
C THR A 137 3.98 -11.21 6.14
N VAL A 138 4.58 -10.18 5.52
CA VAL A 138 5.30 -9.10 6.22
C VAL A 138 4.65 -7.73 6.04
N GLN A 139 3.51 -7.69 5.37
CA GLN A 139 2.75 -6.47 5.13
C GLN A 139 1.27 -6.70 5.42
N ALA A 140 0.55 -5.62 5.64
CA ALA A 140 -0.88 -5.65 5.85
C ALA A 140 -1.59 -4.45 5.23
N HIS A 141 -2.85 -4.65 4.90
CA HIS A 141 -3.81 -3.58 4.67
C HIS A 141 -4.63 -3.39 5.95
N LYS A 142 -4.45 -2.27 6.64
CA LYS A 142 -5.17 -1.91 7.87
C LYS A 142 -5.76 -0.51 7.74
N VAL A 143 -6.96 -0.29 8.25
CA VAL A 143 -7.60 1.03 8.27
C VAL A 143 -6.74 2.01 9.06
N GLY A 144 -6.57 3.21 8.53
CA GLY A 144 -5.76 4.25 9.13
C GLY A 144 -4.30 4.28 8.67
N TYR A 145 -3.84 3.25 7.97
CA TYR A 145 -2.47 3.10 7.50
C TYR A 145 -2.37 3.09 5.98
N PRO A 146 -1.20 3.40 5.42
CA PRO A 146 -0.92 3.21 4.00
C PRO A 146 -1.12 1.75 3.58
N ALA A 147 -1.51 1.55 2.32
CA ALA A 147 -1.54 0.22 1.74
C ALA A 147 -0.14 -0.42 1.76
N TYR A 148 -0.08 -1.72 2.05
CA TYR A 148 1.18 -2.49 2.17
C TYR A 148 2.09 -2.01 3.31
N SER A 149 1.54 -1.49 4.40
CA SER A 149 2.32 -1.17 5.60
C SER A 149 2.97 -2.41 6.17
N TYR A 150 4.18 -2.29 6.72
CA TYR A 150 4.90 -3.42 7.30
C TYR A 150 4.23 -3.89 8.58
N LEU A 151 3.97 -5.19 8.64
CA LEU A 151 3.41 -5.90 9.78
C LEU A 151 4.47 -6.87 10.32
N LEU A 152 5.11 -6.51 11.41
CA LEU A 152 6.32 -7.16 11.91
C LEU A 152 6.22 -7.47 13.39
N TYR A 153 7.01 -8.42 13.86
CA TYR A 153 7.32 -8.58 15.27
C TYR A 153 8.30 -7.50 15.74
N GLU A 154 8.17 -7.05 16.97
CA GLU A 154 9.12 -6.13 17.59
C GLU A 154 10.35 -6.89 18.06
N GLN A 155 11.52 -6.53 17.53
CA GLN A 155 12.79 -7.13 17.88
C GLN A 155 13.24 -6.72 19.29
N VAL A 156 13.67 -7.68 20.11
CA VAL A 156 14.31 -7.40 21.40
C VAL A 156 15.81 -7.25 21.20
N TYR A 157 16.40 -6.26 21.90
CA TYR A 157 17.81 -5.94 21.84
C TYR A 157 18.47 -6.16 23.20
N ASP A 158 19.75 -6.50 23.22
CA ASP A 158 20.56 -6.57 24.42
C ASP A 158 20.97 -5.17 24.93
N ALA A 159 21.71 -5.11 26.04
CA ALA A 159 22.16 -3.86 26.64
C ALA A 159 23.14 -3.07 25.75
N ASP A 160 23.79 -3.73 24.81
CA ASP A 160 24.74 -3.13 23.86
C ASP A 160 24.06 -2.70 22.55
N GLY A 161 22.74 -2.94 22.42
CA GLY A 161 21.95 -2.57 21.25
C GLY A 161 22.01 -3.58 20.11
N ASN A 162 22.48 -4.80 20.34
CA ASN A 162 22.46 -5.86 19.34
C ASN A 162 21.13 -6.62 19.38
N PRO A 163 20.56 -7.02 18.23
CA PRO A 163 19.35 -7.81 18.22
C PRO A 163 19.62 -9.23 18.78
N ILE A 164 18.76 -9.66 19.71
CA ILE A 164 18.78 -11.02 20.20
C ILE A 164 18.05 -11.91 19.19
N GLU A 165 18.78 -12.80 18.53
CA GLU A 165 18.24 -13.65 17.49
C GLU A 165 17.09 -14.54 18.00
N GLY A 166 15.97 -14.55 17.29
CA GLY A 166 14.80 -15.36 17.60
C GLY A 166 13.96 -14.88 18.79
N LEU A 167 14.32 -13.74 19.43
CA LEU A 167 13.57 -13.18 20.53
C LEU A 167 12.79 -11.94 20.09
N TYR A 168 11.48 -11.98 20.28
CA TYR A 168 10.56 -10.89 19.97
C TYR A 168 9.79 -10.46 21.23
N ALA A 169 9.28 -9.23 21.21
CA ALA A 169 8.49 -8.71 22.30
C ALA A 169 7.06 -9.31 22.30
N ASP A 170 6.63 -9.77 23.47
CA ASP A 170 5.24 -10.10 23.76
C ASP A 170 4.49 -8.77 23.97
N ARG A 171 3.80 -8.31 22.92
CA ARG A 171 3.14 -6.99 22.93
C ARG A 171 1.79 -7.01 23.62
N ASN A 172 1.10 -8.14 23.59
CA ASN A 172 -0.19 -8.29 24.25
C ASN A 172 -0.07 -8.77 25.71
N GLY A 173 1.10 -9.27 26.12
CA GLY A 173 1.43 -9.70 27.50
C GLY A 173 0.81 -11.04 27.88
N ASP A 174 0.51 -11.91 26.91
CA ASP A 174 -0.11 -13.23 27.19
C ASP A 174 0.91 -14.35 27.44
N GLY A 175 2.19 -14.07 27.26
CA GLY A 175 3.30 -15.01 27.46
C GLY A 175 3.60 -15.92 26.29
N VAL A 176 2.96 -15.69 25.13
CA VAL A 176 3.15 -16.47 23.89
C VAL A 176 3.46 -15.52 22.75
N ILE A 177 4.55 -15.73 22.02
CA ILE A 177 4.87 -14.93 20.83
C ILE A 177 4.16 -15.53 19.62
N ASP A 178 3.14 -14.85 19.11
CA ASP A 178 2.36 -15.29 17.96
C ASP A 178 1.90 -14.14 17.05
N GLU A 179 0.99 -14.40 16.12
CA GLU A 179 0.48 -13.40 15.15
C GLU A 179 -0.14 -12.17 15.82
N SER A 180 -0.62 -12.28 17.08
CA SER A 180 -1.24 -11.18 17.84
C SER A 180 -0.22 -10.15 18.34
N ASP A 181 1.08 -10.49 18.36
CA ASP A 181 2.17 -9.60 18.74
C ASP A 181 2.71 -8.75 17.59
N LYS A 182 2.26 -9.04 16.38
CA LYS A 182 2.64 -8.24 15.21
C LYS A 182 2.01 -6.85 15.27
N TYR A 183 2.75 -5.86 14.83
CA TYR A 183 2.31 -4.47 14.77
C TYR A 183 2.68 -3.80 13.45
N ILE A 184 1.97 -2.73 13.12
CA ILE A 184 2.34 -1.88 11.99
C ILE A 184 3.56 -1.05 12.39
N HIS A 185 4.72 -1.40 11.85
CA HIS A 185 5.98 -0.75 12.19
C HIS A 185 6.09 0.62 11.55
N HIS A 186 5.97 0.69 10.23
CA HIS A 186 5.97 1.93 9.45
C HIS A 186 5.21 1.72 8.15
N SER A 187 4.88 2.82 7.48
CA SER A 187 4.47 2.76 6.11
C SER A 187 5.63 2.29 5.22
N ARG A 188 5.32 1.78 4.05
CA ARG A 188 6.31 1.45 3.02
C ARG A 188 6.99 2.67 2.38
N ASP A 189 6.55 3.87 2.75
CA ASP A 189 7.06 5.10 2.15
C ASP A 189 8.55 5.25 2.48
N PRO A 190 9.39 5.47 1.48
CA PRO A 190 10.79 5.73 1.72
C PRO A 190 10.92 7.03 2.53
N LYS A 191 11.86 7.03 3.47
CA LYS A 191 12.22 8.22 4.23
C LYS A 191 13.26 9.04 3.47
#